data_6a2f7471482b1d9fe3297f1b4c5dd2c5
#
_entry.id   6a2f7471482b1d9fe3297f1b4c5dd2c5
#
_cell.length_a   1.000
_cell.length_b   1.000
_cell.length_c   1.000
_cell.angle_alpha   90.00
_cell.angle_beta   90.00
_cell.angle_gamma   90.00
#
_symmetry.space_group_name_H-M   'P 1'
#
loop_
_entity.id
_entity.type
_entity.pdbx_description
1 polymer ?
#
loop_
_entity_poly.entity_id
_entity_poly.type
_entity_poly.pdbx_seq_one_letter_code
_entity_poly.pdbx_strand_id
1 'polypeptide(L)'
;MNRFQCILQTLFKGFDVPRLIDRTGERFGRLIVLARAGRNNLKKVLWRCRCDCGKTVDVVSGSLVTGNTTSCGCFLKEAITKHGGWNKSSYNTWRAMMRRCYNHKDKDFVRYGAVGVKVCSAWHDYSTFAADMGEPVGDQTLDRKNPYGDYAKDNARWASLPTQARNTRVRKNSDTGVTGVHKRGTKFMAEITVQKKKFYSKVRATVEEAIADRKELERLHWGVVA
;
A
#
# COMPACT_ATOMS: atom_id res chain seq x y z
N MET A 1 -63.88 60.82 -9.21
CA MET A 1 -62.77 59.97 -9.68
C MET A 1 -61.77 59.88 -8.55
N ASN A 2 -61.68 58.70 -7.95
CA ASN A 2 -61.12 58.51 -6.64
C ASN A 2 -59.58 58.46 -6.64
N ARG A 3 -58.97 59.17 -5.71
CA ARG A 3 -57.51 59.24 -5.42
C ARG A 3 -56.92 57.93 -4.88
N PHE A 4 -57.73 56.93 -4.79
CA PHE A 4 -57.29 55.60 -4.22
C PHE A 4 -56.80 54.59 -5.26
N GLN A 5 -56.90 54.89 -6.56
CA GLN A 5 -56.48 53.95 -7.62
C GLN A 5 -55.04 54.11 -8.09
N CYS A 6 -54.33 55.17 -7.63
CA CYS A 6 -52.97 55.46 -8.11
C CYS A 6 -51.87 54.92 -7.18
N ILE A 7 -52.18 54.35 -5.99
CA ILE A 7 -51.18 53.88 -5.02
C ILE A 7 -50.90 52.38 -5.12
N LEU A 8 -51.74 51.59 -5.80
CA LEU A 8 -51.57 50.13 -5.92
C LEU A 8 -50.69 49.68 -7.11
N GLN A 9 -50.25 50.58 -7.99
CA GLN A 9 -49.41 50.21 -9.15
C GLN A 9 -47.91 50.36 -8.93
N THR A 10 -47.46 50.83 -7.78
CA THR A 10 -46.00 51.13 -7.56
C THR A 10 -45.35 50.12 -6.61
N LEU A 11 -46.00 49.05 -6.14
CA LEU A 11 -45.45 48.12 -5.15
C LEU A 11 -45.12 46.72 -5.69
N PHE A 12 -45.33 46.44 -6.96
CA PHE A 12 -44.85 45.21 -7.58
C PHE A 12 -43.74 45.55 -8.62
N LYS A 13 -42.61 46.07 -8.15
CA LYS A 13 -41.36 45.85 -8.88
C LYS A 13 -41.09 44.34 -8.84
N GLY A 14 -41.35 43.67 -9.98
CA GLY A 14 -41.16 42.26 -10.16
C GLY A 14 -39.85 41.79 -9.59
N PHE A 15 -39.88 40.88 -8.63
CA PHE A 15 -38.76 40.06 -8.32
C PHE A 15 -38.43 39.31 -9.61
N ASP A 16 -37.39 39.74 -10.30
CA ASP A 16 -36.83 39.04 -11.46
C ASP A 16 -36.31 37.72 -10.92
N VAL A 17 -37.15 36.65 -10.97
CA VAL A 17 -36.79 35.33 -10.58
C VAL A 17 -35.70 34.88 -11.57
N PRO A 18 -34.47 34.65 -11.14
CA PRO A 18 -33.39 34.29 -12.06
C PRO A 18 -33.83 33.11 -12.93
N ARG A 19 -33.95 33.36 -14.23
CA ARG A 19 -34.41 32.37 -15.21
C ARG A 19 -33.44 31.21 -15.18
N LEU A 20 -33.95 30.01 -14.90
CA LEU A 20 -33.15 28.80 -14.90
C LEU A 20 -32.54 28.60 -16.30
N ILE A 21 -31.21 28.62 -16.38
CA ILE A 21 -30.52 28.35 -17.64
C ILE A 21 -30.58 26.84 -17.87
N ASP A 22 -31.19 26.42 -19.00
CA ASP A 22 -31.16 25.04 -19.44
C ASP A 22 -29.75 24.69 -19.94
N ARG A 23 -29.19 23.62 -19.41
CA ARG A 23 -27.84 23.15 -19.70
C ARG A 23 -27.80 21.79 -20.42
N THR A 24 -28.98 21.32 -20.86
CA THR A 24 -29.09 20.05 -21.55
C THR A 24 -28.20 20.04 -22.80
N GLY A 25 -27.38 19.01 -22.95
CA GLY A 25 -26.39 18.89 -24.04
C GLY A 25 -25.04 19.55 -23.75
N GLU A 26 -24.91 20.44 -22.74
CA GLU A 26 -23.64 21.08 -22.41
C GLU A 26 -22.64 20.02 -21.87
N ARG A 27 -21.35 20.22 -22.21
CA ARG A 27 -20.25 19.39 -21.73
C ARG A 27 -19.43 20.11 -20.65
N PHE A 28 -19.17 19.43 -19.55
CA PHE A 28 -18.30 19.87 -18.46
C PHE A 28 -17.24 18.82 -18.18
N GLY A 29 -16.06 18.97 -18.78
CA GLY A 29 -15.01 17.95 -18.73
C GLY A 29 -15.48 16.62 -19.35
N ARG A 30 -15.53 15.53 -18.54
CA ARG A 30 -16.02 14.21 -18.97
C ARG A 30 -17.53 14.03 -18.81
N LEU A 31 -18.25 15.07 -18.39
CA LEU A 31 -19.70 15.01 -18.15
C LEU A 31 -20.46 15.70 -19.27
N ILE A 32 -21.50 15.03 -19.78
CA ILE A 32 -22.51 15.61 -20.69
C ILE A 32 -23.82 15.67 -19.92
N VAL A 33 -24.44 16.84 -19.89
CA VAL A 33 -25.73 17.06 -19.23
C VAL A 33 -26.86 16.41 -20.07
N LEU A 34 -27.60 15.49 -19.47
CA LEU A 34 -28.72 14.80 -20.12
C LEU A 34 -30.06 15.49 -19.87
N ALA A 35 -30.32 15.84 -18.63
CA ALA A 35 -31.59 16.43 -18.21
C ALA A 35 -31.46 17.04 -16.82
N ARG A 36 -32.47 17.85 -16.46
CA ARG A 36 -32.64 18.34 -15.09
C ARG A 36 -33.07 17.20 -14.16
N ALA A 37 -32.34 17.01 -13.01
CA ALA A 37 -32.60 15.96 -12.02
C ALA A 37 -33.33 16.48 -10.75
N GLY A 38 -33.83 17.73 -10.78
CA GLY A 38 -34.54 18.31 -9.64
C GLY A 38 -33.70 19.25 -8.80
N ARG A 39 -33.85 19.20 -7.48
CA ARG A 39 -33.11 20.00 -6.49
C ARG A 39 -32.67 19.11 -5.34
N ASN A 40 -31.53 19.39 -4.74
CA ASN A 40 -31.08 18.73 -3.53
C ASN A 40 -31.74 19.35 -2.27
N ASN A 41 -31.43 18.80 -1.09
CA ASN A 41 -31.95 19.25 0.23
C ASN A 41 -31.61 20.74 0.52
N LEU A 42 -30.57 21.28 -0.11
CA LEU A 42 -30.17 22.69 -0.03
C LEU A 42 -30.83 23.55 -1.13
N LYS A 43 -31.90 23.05 -1.78
CA LYS A 43 -32.64 23.71 -2.87
C LYS A 43 -31.78 24.03 -4.11
N LYS A 44 -30.56 23.52 -4.23
CA LYS A 44 -29.67 23.71 -5.39
C LYS A 44 -30.12 22.82 -6.55
N VAL A 45 -30.10 23.35 -7.76
CA VAL A 45 -30.49 22.64 -8.99
C VAL A 45 -29.50 21.51 -9.27
N LEU A 46 -30.01 20.30 -9.54
CA LEU A 46 -29.27 19.12 -9.94
C LEU A 46 -29.48 18.86 -11.43
N TRP A 47 -28.39 18.49 -12.08
CA TRP A 47 -28.35 18.03 -13.47
C TRP A 47 -27.88 16.58 -13.52
N ARG A 48 -28.65 15.75 -14.23
CA ARG A 48 -28.26 14.37 -14.56
C ARG A 48 -27.25 14.42 -15.68
N CYS A 49 -26.06 13.90 -15.44
CA CYS A 49 -24.95 13.92 -16.37
C CYS A 49 -24.48 12.52 -16.67
N ARG A 50 -24.16 12.23 -17.93
CA ARG A 50 -23.46 11.01 -18.37
C ARG A 50 -21.98 11.32 -18.46
N CYS A 51 -21.16 10.51 -17.82
CA CYS A 51 -19.70 10.59 -17.91
C CYS A 51 -19.17 9.77 -19.10
N ASP A 52 -18.03 10.14 -19.65
CA ASP A 52 -17.37 9.40 -20.74
C ASP A 52 -17.08 7.93 -20.38
N CYS A 53 -16.96 7.59 -19.09
CA CYS A 53 -16.83 6.20 -18.61
C CYS A 53 -18.16 5.42 -18.61
N GLY A 54 -19.26 5.99 -19.11
CA GLY A 54 -20.59 5.39 -19.19
C GLY A 54 -21.47 5.58 -17.95
N LYS A 55 -20.92 5.98 -16.79
CA LYS A 55 -21.70 6.18 -15.55
C LYS A 55 -22.54 7.45 -15.62
N THR A 56 -23.75 7.39 -15.04
CA THR A 56 -24.65 8.54 -14.84
C THR A 56 -24.56 9.03 -13.41
N VAL A 57 -24.47 10.34 -13.21
CA VAL A 57 -24.43 11.00 -11.89
C VAL A 57 -25.24 12.29 -11.89
N ASP A 58 -25.84 12.61 -10.75
CA ASP A 58 -26.55 13.87 -10.56
C ASP A 58 -25.60 14.89 -9.91
N VAL A 59 -25.37 16.03 -10.56
CA VAL A 59 -24.39 17.04 -10.17
C VAL A 59 -25.07 18.38 -9.94
N VAL A 60 -24.65 19.12 -8.91
CA VAL A 60 -25.14 20.47 -8.63
C VAL A 60 -24.70 21.42 -9.74
N SER A 61 -25.62 22.24 -10.24
CA SER A 61 -25.37 23.22 -11.34
C SER A 61 -24.14 24.08 -11.09
N GLY A 62 -23.98 24.61 -9.88
CA GLY A 62 -22.81 25.43 -9.52
C GLY A 62 -21.48 24.67 -9.66
N SER A 63 -21.45 23.40 -9.28
CA SER A 63 -20.21 22.57 -9.36
C SER A 63 -19.81 22.25 -10.80
N LEU A 64 -20.77 22.19 -11.72
CA LEU A 64 -20.50 22.08 -13.16
C LEU A 64 -19.87 23.36 -13.69
N VAL A 65 -20.52 24.52 -13.44
CA VAL A 65 -20.09 25.83 -13.96
C VAL A 65 -18.72 26.23 -13.41
N THR A 66 -18.45 26.00 -12.14
CA THR A 66 -17.16 26.32 -11.52
C THR A 66 -16.05 25.34 -11.88
N GLY A 67 -16.37 24.22 -12.57
CA GLY A 67 -15.40 23.17 -12.88
C GLY A 67 -15.00 22.30 -11.69
N ASN A 68 -15.66 22.45 -10.53
CA ASN A 68 -15.37 21.63 -9.35
C ASN A 68 -15.74 20.15 -9.55
N THR A 69 -16.64 19.86 -10.50
CA THR A 69 -17.03 18.48 -10.86
C THR A 69 -16.93 18.31 -12.37
N THR A 70 -15.90 17.60 -12.81
CA THR A 70 -15.59 17.37 -14.24
C THR A 70 -15.75 15.91 -14.66
N SER A 71 -16.05 14.99 -13.72
CA SER A 71 -16.26 13.55 -13.97
C SER A 71 -17.16 12.95 -12.90
N CYS A 72 -17.55 11.68 -13.06
CA CYS A 72 -18.25 10.91 -12.03
C CYS A 72 -17.36 10.41 -10.88
N GLY A 73 -16.13 10.93 -10.76
CA GLY A 73 -15.07 10.45 -9.86
C GLY A 73 -14.10 9.49 -10.54
N CYS A 74 -14.38 9.02 -11.77
CA CYS A 74 -13.48 8.11 -12.50
C CYS A 74 -12.12 8.75 -12.78
N PHE A 75 -12.07 10.04 -13.12
CA PHE A 75 -10.83 10.76 -13.36
C PHE A 75 -9.90 10.74 -12.14
N LEU A 76 -10.42 11.04 -10.94
CA LEU A 76 -9.66 10.97 -9.71
C LEU A 76 -9.19 9.54 -9.42
N LYS A 77 -10.08 8.56 -9.66
CA LYS A 77 -9.77 7.15 -9.48
C LYS A 77 -8.66 6.67 -10.41
N GLU A 78 -8.70 7.06 -11.69
CA GLU A 78 -7.64 6.80 -12.68
C GLU A 78 -6.33 7.48 -12.30
N ALA A 79 -6.37 8.74 -11.86
CA ALA A 79 -5.18 9.49 -11.45
C ALA A 79 -4.50 8.91 -10.21
N ILE A 80 -5.28 8.36 -9.26
CA ILE A 80 -4.78 7.74 -8.03
C ILE A 80 -4.33 6.30 -8.28
N THR A 81 -5.01 5.57 -9.16
CA THR A 81 -4.75 4.14 -9.43
C THR A 81 -3.68 3.97 -10.50
N LYS A 82 -2.42 4.35 -10.17
CA LYS A 82 -1.29 4.18 -11.10
C LYS A 82 -1.04 2.72 -11.47
N HIS A 83 -1.36 1.75 -10.59
CA HIS A 83 -0.95 0.35 -10.76
C HIS A 83 -2.07 -0.67 -10.52
N GLY A 84 -3.31 -0.25 -10.21
CA GLY A 84 -4.42 -1.18 -9.90
C GLY A 84 -4.20 -2.07 -8.67
N GLY A 85 -3.11 -1.90 -7.95
CA GLY A 85 -2.68 -2.81 -6.89
C GLY A 85 -3.08 -2.40 -5.45
N TRP A 86 -3.81 -1.32 -5.26
CA TRP A 86 -4.08 -0.73 -3.94
C TRP A 86 -4.76 -1.69 -2.93
N ASN A 87 -5.51 -2.68 -3.40
CA ASN A 87 -6.18 -3.72 -2.59
C ASN A 87 -5.40 -5.05 -2.53
N LYS A 88 -4.22 -5.13 -3.13
CA LYS A 88 -3.40 -6.34 -3.14
C LYS A 88 -2.46 -6.39 -1.95
N SER A 89 -2.23 -7.59 -1.42
CA SER A 89 -1.31 -7.82 -0.31
C SER A 89 0.14 -7.48 -0.70
N SER A 90 0.54 -7.84 -1.92
CA SER A 90 1.85 -7.50 -2.50
C SER A 90 2.10 -5.99 -2.56
N TYR A 91 1.06 -5.17 -2.87
CA TYR A 91 1.21 -3.72 -2.90
C TYR A 91 1.49 -3.11 -1.52
N ASN A 92 0.78 -3.58 -0.49
CA ASN A 92 1.02 -3.14 0.88
C ASN A 92 2.43 -3.53 1.34
N THR A 93 2.88 -4.73 0.98
CA THR A 93 4.22 -5.22 1.27
C THR A 93 5.29 -4.41 0.54
N TRP A 94 5.09 -4.11 -0.75
CA TRP A 94 5.97 -3.24 -1.53
C TRP A 94 6.09 -1.83 -0.91
N ARG A 95 4.98 -1.21 -0.56
CA ARG A 95 4.98 0.09 0.14
C ARG A 95 5.75 0.04 1.45
N ALA A 96 5.55 -1.01 2.25
CA ALA A 96 6.26 -1.20 3.51
C ALA A 96 7.77 -1.41 3.28
N MET A 97 8.16 -2.16 2.25
CA MET A 97 9.55 -2.34 1.83
C MET A 97 10.20 -1.00 1.46
N MET A 98 9.57 -0.22 0.58
CA MET A 98 10.05 1.12 0.19
C MET A 98 10.17 2.05 1.40
N ARG A 99 9.17 2.06 2.27
CA ARG A 99 9.15 2.92 3.45
C ARG A 99 10.29 2.61 4.41
N ARG A 100 10.52 1.34 4.75
CA ARG A 100 11.61 0.96 5.68
C ARG A 100 13.02 1.17 5.10
N CYS A 101 13.17 1.19 3.78
CA CYS A 101 14.46 1.46 3.13
C CYS A 101 14.76 2.95 2.95
N TYR A 102 13.74 3.80 2.74
CA TYR A 102 13.95 5.18 2.30
C TYR A 102 13.31 6.26 3.18
N ASN A 103 12.39 5.92 4.08
CA ASN A 103 11.77 6.91 4.96
C ASN A 103 12.46 6.95 6.33
N HIS A 104 13.23 8.00 6.60
CA HIS A 104 13.94 8.22 7.88
C HIS A 104 13.03 8.28 9.11
N LYS A 105 11.72 8.56 8.93
CA LYS A 105 10.73 8.58 10.02
C LYS A 105 10.11 7.22 10.31
N ASP A 106 10.39 6.21 9.49
CA ASP A 106 9.87 4.87 9.72
C ASP A 106 10.63 4.18 10.86
N LYS A 107 9.90 3.54 11.77
CA LYS A 107 10.46 2.83 12.93
C LYS A 107 11.47 1.74 12.55
N ASP A 108 11.30 1.13 11.38
CA ASP A 108 12.16 0.07 10.88
C ASP A 108 13.34 0.59 10.06
N PHE A 109 13.39 1.90 9.72
CA PHE A 109 14.48 2.50 8.95
C PHE A 109 15.86 2.21 9.55
N VAL A 110 15.98 2.23 10.87
CA VAL A 110 17.22 1.93 11.60
C VAL A 110 17.77 0.53 11.29
N ARG A 111 16.88 -0.42 10.96
CA ARG A 111 17.26 -1.82 10.66
C ARG A 111 17.49 -2.07 9.18
N TYR A 112 17.02 -1.16 8.31
CA TYR A 112 17.07 -1.32 6.85
C TYR A 112 17.83 -0.17 6.18
N GLY A 113 17.22 0.95 5.92
CA GLY A 113 17.83 2.07 5.20
C GLY A 113 19.06 2.63 5.88
N ALA A 114 19.04 2.80 7.21
CA ALA A 114 20.18 3.31 7.98
C ALA A 114 21.40 2.39 7.97
N VAL A 115 21.22 1.09 7.72
CA VAL A 115 22.33 0.12 7.59
C VAL A 115 22.65 -0.19 6.12
N GLY A 116 22.16 0.64 5.19
CA GLY A 116 22.52 0.59 3.77
C GLY A 116 21.71 -0.34 2.90
N VAL A 117 20.64 -0.98 3.44
CA VAL A 117 19.75 -1.85 2.63
C VAL A 117 18.97 -1.01 1.64
N LYS A 118 19.01 -1.39 0.38
CA LYS A 118 18.35 -0.73 -0.75
C LYS A 118 17.33 -1.67 -1.40
N VAL A 119 16.55 -1.11 -2.29
CA VAL A 119 15.69 -1.83 -3.22
C VAL A 119 16.25 -1.67 -4.62
N CYS A 120 16.33 -2.73 -5.41
CA CYS A 120 16.81 -2.65 -6.79
C CYS A 120 15.99 -1.63 -7.59
N SER A 121 16.61 -0.95 -8.55
CA SER A 121 15.98 0.13 -9.32
C SER A 121 14.71 -0.31 -10.04
N ALA A 122 14.67 -1.54 -10.56
CA ALA A 122 13.51 -2.09 -11.22
C ALA A 122 12.27 -2.16 -10.31
N TRP A 123 12.45 -2.40 -9.02
CA TRP A 123 11.36 -2.50 -8.04
C TRP A 123 10.96 -1.15 -7.43
N HIS A 124 11.50 -0.04 -7.90
CA HIS A 124 10.93 1.28 -7.62
C HIS A 124 9.57 1.45 -8.33
N ASP A 125 9.30 0.66 -9.37
CA ASP A 125 7.97 0.48 -9.95
C ASP A 125 7.28 -0.78 -9.38
N TYR A 126 6.04 -0.58 -8.88
CA TYR A 126 5.25 -1.68 -8.32
C TYR A 126 4.91 -2.75 -9.35
N SER A 127 4.66 -2.36 -10.61
CA SER A 127 4.26 -3.31 -11.65
C SER A 127 5.37 -4.35 -11.88
N THR A 128 6.62 -3.92 -11.89
CA THR A 128 7.80 -4.78 -12.00
C THR A 128 7.96 -5.68 -10.78
N PHE A 129 7.81 -5.11 -9.57
CA PHE A 129 7.81 -5.91 -8.33
C PHE A 129 6.73 -6.99 -8.34
N ALA A 130 5.50 -6.63 -8.74
CA ALA A 130 4.38 -7.57 -8.79
C ALA A 130 4.57 -8.67 -9.86
N ALA A 131 5.18 -8.35 -11.00
CA ALA A 131 5.51 -9.32 -12.05
C ALA A 131 6.57 -10.33 -11.58
N ASP A 132 7.58 -9.86 -10.82
CA ASP A 132 8.65 -10.72 -10.32
C ASP A 132 8.25 -11.59 -9.13
N MET A 133 7.43 -11.05 -8.22
CA MET A 133 7.14 -11.68 -6.94
C MET A 133 5.76 -12.32 -6.85
N GLY A 134 4.80 -11.91 -7.68
CA GLY A 134 3.40 -12.32 -7.56
C GLY A 134 2.76 -11.91 -6.24
N GLU A 135 1.65 -12.59 -5.90
CA GLU A 135 0.97 -12.41 -4.61
C GLU A 135 1.46 -13.43 -3.58
N PRO A 136 1.57 -13.04 -2.29
CA PRO A 136 1.87 -14.00 -1.22
C PRO A 136 0.73 -15.01 -1.06
N VAL A 137 1.07 -16.23 -0.70
CA VAL A 137 0.10 -17.30 -0.39
C VAL A 137 -0.08 -17.37 1.13
N GLY A 138 -1.32 -17.27 1.60
CA GLY A 138 -1.63 -17.30 3.03
C GLY A 138 -0.99 -16.15 3.82
N ASP A 139 -0.30 -16.48 4.89
CA ASP A 139 0.36 -15.55 5.83
C ASP A 139 1.84 -15.25 5.50
N GLN A 140 2.27 -15.58 4.29
CA GLN A 140 3.63 -15.31 3.85
C GLN A 140 3.92 -13.81 3.81
N THR A 141 5.16 -13.45 4.16
CA THR A 141 5.66 -12.09 4.10
C THR A 141 6.98 -12.04 3.34
N LEU A 142 7.36 -10.85 2.86
CA LEU A 142 8.56 -10.66 2.06
C LEU A 142 9.82 -10.83 2.91
N ASP A 143 10.64 -11.81 2.55
CA ASP A 143 11.92 -12.13 3.18
C ASP A 143 13.08 -11.98 2.20
N ARG A 144 14.27 -11.63 2.69
CA ARG A 144 15.52 -11.64 1.93
C ARG A 144 16.28 -12.91 2.24
N LYS A 145 16.63 -13.69 1.22
CA LYS A 145 17.42 -14.92 1.38
C LYS A 145 18.74 -14.65 2.11
N ASN A 146 19.48 -13.64 1.66
CA ASN A 146 20.61 -13.06 2.39
C ASN A 146 20.14 -11.80 3.15
N PRO A 147 20.06 -11.81 4.49
CA PRO A 147 19.56 -10.69 5.28
C PRO A 147 20.48 -9.44 5.23
N TYR A 148 21.71 -9.59 4.74
CA TYR A 148 22.65 -8.49 4.57
C TYR A 148 22.60 -7.83 3.18
N GLY A 149 22.00 -8.51 2.18
CA GLY A 149 21.84 -8.00 0.83
C GLY A 149 20.63 -7.09 0.66
N ASP A 150 20.50 -6.54 -0.53
CA ASP A 150 19.41 -5.66 -0.95
C ASP A 150 18.14 -6.44 -1.30
N TYR A 151 17.02 -5.73 -1.46
CA TYR A 151 15.81 -6.28 -2.05
C TYR A 151 15.96 -6.35 -3.57
N ALA A 152 16.07 -7.55 -4.09
CA ALA A 152 16.15 -7.85 -5.51
C ALA A 152 15.53 -9.23 -5.80
N LYS A 153 15.21 -9.51 -7.05
CA LYS A 153 14.51 -10.74 -7.46
C LYS A 153 15.22 -12.02 -7.04
N ASP A 154 16.53 -12.04 -7.12
CA ASP A 154 17.39 -13.17 -6.74
C ASP A 154 17.50 -13.34 -5.21
N ASN A 155 17.41 -12.25 -4.46
CA ASN A 155 17.57 -12.21 -3.01
C ASN A 155 16.24 -12.14 -2.23
N ALA A 156 15.10 -11.97 -2.88
CA ALA A 156 13.80 -11.90 -2.22
C ALA A 156 12.97 -13.17 -2.43
N ARG A 157 12.09 -13.45 -1.49
CA ARG A 157 11.11 -14.53 -1.56
C ARG A 157 9.91 -14.24 -0.68
N TRP A 158 8.78 -14.88 -0.98
CA TRP A 158 7.71 -15.02 -0.01
C TRP A 158 8.06 -16.13 0.96
N ALA A 159 7.99 -15.88 2.25
CA ALA A 159 8.36 -16.86 3.29
C ALA A 159 7.41 -16.78 4.48
N SER A 160 7.16 -17.93 5.09
CA SER A 160 6.42 -18.03 6.35
C SER A 160 7.22 -17.43 7.51
N LEU A 161 6.56 -17.01 8.57
CA LEU A 161 7.22 -16.50 9.78
C LEU A 161 8.27 -17.46 10.36
N PRO A 162 8.04 -18.81 10.45
CA PRO A 162 9.07 -19.73 10.87
C PRO A 162 10.32 -19.72 9.99
N THR A 163 10.15 -19.63 8.67
CA THR A 163 11.28 -19.53 7.72
C THR A 163 12.09 -18.25 7.94
N GLN A 164 11.43 -17.10 8.13
CA GLN A 164 12.12 -15.84 8.41
C GLN A 164 12.84 -15.83 9.75
N ALA A 165 12.23 -16.45 10.79
CA ALA A 165 12.87 -16.55 12.08
C ALA A 165 14.19 -17.36 12.05
N ARG A 166 14.34 -18.27 11.07
CA ARG A 166 15.58 -19.01 10.81
C ARG A 166 16.63 -18.15 10.12
N ASN A 167 16.19 -17.23 9.25
CA ASN A 167 17.02 -16.37 8.42
C ASN A 167 17.30 -15.00 9.08
N THR A 168 17.69 -15.01 10.35
CA THR A 168 17.99 -13.79 11.10
C THR A 168 19.48 -13.43 11.02
N ARG A 169 19.77 -12.12 11.04
CA ARG A 169 21.16 -11.65 11.19
C ARG A 169 21.76 -12.13 12.50
N VAL A 170 23.04 -12.45 12.47
CA VAL A 170 23.81 -12.74 13.68
C VAL A 170 23.73 -11.52 14.62
N ARG A 171 23.52 -11.78 15.90
CA ARG A 171 23.47 -10.71 16.91
C ARG A 171 24.85 -10.07 17.05
N LYS A 172 24.92 -8.74 17.22
CA LYS A 172 26.18 -7.99 17.38
C LYS A 172 27.05 -8.48 18.55
N ASN A 173 26.42 -9.03 19.60
CA ASN A 173 27.07 -9.59 20.77
C ASN A 173 27.20 -11.12 20.73
N SER A 174 27.25 -11.70 19.55
CA SER A 174 27.49 -13.16 19.40
C SER A 174 28.94 -13.48 19.63
N ASP A 175 29.24 -14.34 20.61
CA ASP A 175 30.61 -14.79 20.92
C ASP A 175 31.22 -15.66 19.82
N THR A 176 30.41 -16.22 18.94
CA THR A 176 30.84 -17.15 17.89
C THR A 176 30.70 -16.58 16.49
N GLY A 177 29.98 -15.44 16.32
CA GLY A 177 29.66 -14.89 15.01
C GLY A 177 28.68 -15.75 14.19
N VAL A 178 28.10 -16.80 14.76
CA VAL A 178 27.19 -17.73 14.07
C VAL A 178 25.88 -17.86 14.84
N THR A 179 24.75 -17.78 14.12
CA THR A 179 23.41 -17.95 14.72
C THR A 179 23.24 -19.38 15.21
N GLY A 180 22.84 -19.53 16.48
CA GLY A 180 22.53 -20.83 17.09
C GLY A 180 23.77 -21.65 17.46
N VAL A 181 24.95 -21.05 17.47
CA VAL A 181 26.16 -21.63 18.08
C VAL A 181 26.56 -20.77 19.29
N HIS A 182 26.72 -21.37 20.42
CA HIS A 182 26.95 -20.72 21.71
C HIS A 182 28.23 -21.21 22.38
N LYS A 183 28.93 -20.29 23.02
CA LYS A 183 30.07 -20.64 23.89
C LYS A 183 29.55 -21.17 25.24
N ARG A 184 30.17 -22.24 25.73
CA ARG A 184 29.90 -22.88 27.04
C ARG A 184 31.21 -23.05 27.78
N GLY A 185 31.63 -22.03 28.55
CA GLY A 185 32.96 -21.98 29.13
C GLY A 185 34.03 -21.89 28.03
N THR A 186 34.91 -22.88 27.95
CA THR A 186 35.95 -23.00 26.91
C THR A 186 35.49 -23.80 25.67
N LYS A 187 34.27 -24.32 25.66
CA LYS A 187 33.72 -25.21 24.63
C LYS A 187 32.55 -24.56 23.89
N PHE A 188 32.02 -25.23 22.86
CA PHE A 188 30.96 -24.71 21.99
C PHE A 188 29.84 -25.74 21.82
N MET A 189 28.61 -25.26 21.58
CA MET A 189 27.45 -26.11 21.39
C MET A 189 26.48 -25.45 20.42
N ALA A 190 25.91 -26.21 19.51
CA ALA A 190 24.86 -25.78 18.63
C ALA A 190 23.46 -25.98 19.24
N GLU A 191 22.56 -25.06 18.93
CA GLU A 191 21.15 -25.08 19.34
C GLU A 191 20.26 -24.72 18.16
N ILE A 192 19.15 -25.46 17.98
CA ILE A 192 18.04 -25.02 17.13
C ILE A 192 16.72 -25.11 17.90
N THR A 193 15.74 -24.31 17.44
CA THR A 193 14.39 -24.35 17.97
C THR A 193 13.42 -24.75 16.86
N VAL A 194 12.64 -25.79 17.08
CA VAL A 194 11.61 -26.30 16.17
C VAL A 194 10.29 -26.44 16.93
N GLN A 195 9.23 -25.80 16.47
CA GLN A 195 7.91 -25.85 17.13
C GLN A 195 7.99 -25.59 18.64
N LYS A 196 8.74 -24.56 19.04
CA LYS A 196 8.99 -24.18 20.46
C LYS A 196 9.84 -25.19 21.27
N LYS A 197 10.30 -26.29 20.68
CA LYS A 197 11.22 -27.25 21.32
C LYS A 197 12.66 -26.95 20.90
N LYS A 198 13.59 -27.04 21.87
CA LYS A 198 15.01 -26.82 21.63
C LYS A 198 15.72 -28.15 21.44
N PHE A 199 16.60 -28.18 20.44
CA PHE A 199 17.47 -29.31 20.16
C PHE A 199 18.92 -28.84 20.23
N TYR A 200 19.77 -29.65 20.83
CA TYR A 200 21.16 -29.28 21.10
C TYR A 200 22.11 -30.32 20.48
N SER A 201 23.26 -29.87 20.04
CA SER A 201 24.36 -30.77 19.68
C SER A 201 25.11 -31.27 20.92
N LYS A 202 26.05 -32.15 20.67
CA LYS A 202 27.13 -32.42 21.64
C LYS A 202 27.96 -31.13 21.86
N VAL A 203 28.59 -31.07 23.03
CA VAL A 203 29.56 -30.00 23.32
C VAL A 203 30.86 -30.29 22.57
N ARG A 204 31.39 -29.31 21.84
CA ARG A 204 32.56 -29.42 20.97
C ARG A 204 33.71 -28.60 21.50
N ALA A 205 34.94 -29.01 21.13
CA ALA A 205 36.14 -28.27 21.50
C ALA A 205 36.30 -26.99 20.68
N THR A 206 35.88 -27.01 19.41
CA THR A 206 36.04 -25.87 18.48
C THR A 206 34.70 -25.33 18.00
N VAL A 207 34.70 -24.09 17.54
CA VAL A 207 33.52 -23.45 16.97
C VAL A 207 33.13 -24.08 15.62
N GLU A 208 34.12 -24.51 14.83
CA GLU A 208 33.93 -25.14 13.52
C GLU A 208 33.18 -26.48 13.65
N GLU A 209 33.50 -27.30 14.63
CA GLU A 209 32.76 -28.54 14.94
C GLU A 209 31.32 -28.25 15.34
N ALA A 210 31.09 -27.23 16.17
CA ALA A 210 29.76 -26.83 16.57
C ALA A 210 28.95 -26.24 15.39
N ILE A 211 29.60 -25.57 14.43
CA ILE A 211 28.97 -25.09 13.18
C ILE A 211 28.56 -26.29 12.32
N ALA A 212 29.38 -27.31 12.21
CA ALA A 212 29.04 -28.53 11.48
C ALA A 212 27.84 -29.25 12.13
N ASP A 213 27.83 -29.38 13.45
CA ASP A 213 26.68 -29.92 14.20
C ASP A 213 25.42 -29.06 13.99
N ARG A 214 25.54 -27.74 13.93
CA ARG A 214 24.43 -26.82 13.64
C ARG A 214 23.81 -27.12 12.27
N LYS A 215 24.63 -27.28 11.23
CA LYS A 215 24.17 -27.64 9.89
C LYS A 215 23.46 -28.99 9.86
N GLU A 216 23.97 -29.95 10.60
CA GLU A 216 23.34 -31.27 10.71
C GLU A 216 21.98 -31.19 11.42
N LEU A 217 21.88 -30.45 12.52
CA LEU A 217 20.60 -30.20 13.20
C LEU A 217 19.59 -29.53 12.26
N GLU A 218 20.04 -28.55 11.43
CA GLU A 218 19.20 -27.91 10.42
C GLU A 218 18.72 -28.92 9.38
N ARG A 219 19.60 -29.76 8.87
CA ARG A 219 19.25 -30.79 7.90
C ARG A 219 18.21 -31.76 8.45
N LEU A 220 18.39 -32.22 9.69
CA LEU A 220 17.52 -33.21 10.35
C LEU A 220 16.13 -32.66 10.68
N HIS A 221 16.06 -31.39 11.11
CA HIS A 221 14.83 -30.85 11.68
C HIS A 221 14.12 -29.81 10.76
N TRP A 222 14.84 -29.22 9.83
CA TRP A 222 14.27 -28.23 8.90
C TRP A 222 14.20 -28.72 7.46
N GLY A 223 14.82 -29.87 7.15
CA GLY A 223 15.02 -30.35 5.78
C GLY A 223 16.16 -29.61 5.07
N VAL A 224 16.52 -30.05 3.89
CA VAL A 224 17.57 -29.39 3.08
C VAL A 224 17.10 -27.96 2.79
N VAL A 225 17.78 -26.98 3.34
CA VAL A 225 17.62 -25.59 2.94
C VAL A 225 18.40 -25.44 1.63
N ALA A 226 17.66 -25.48 0.50
CA ALA A 226 18.21 -25.16 -0.79
C ALA A 226 18.61 -23.69 -0.86
#